data_9eeecdfa025e3a59bab26580e359e69d
#
_entry.id   9eeecdfa025e3a59bab26580e359e69d
#
_cell.length_a   1.000
_cell.length_b   1.000
_cell.length_c   1.000
_cell.angle_alpha   90.00
_cell.angle_beta   90.00
_cell.angle_gamma   90.00
#
_symmetry.space_group_name_H-M   'P 1'
#
loop_
_entity.id
_entity.type
_entity.pdbx_description
1 polymer ?
#
loop_
_entity_poly.entity_id
_entity_poly.type
_entity_poly.pdbx_seq_one_letter_code
_entity_poly.pdbx_strand_id
1 'polypeptide(L)'
;MRFAEVEPVLEELLMRFGPPRKSHGPHFPFWHLQSDHVWTLRDPEQLLSKAGSPSRAAMRAHGVGGLEPEIETVLKSDSACLVHVARELLDRNFPPSMHAAILDVVGLDLAPVTALPNRVRETVRRSRVRDPEFRRLILRIYECRCAFCGQGGTIGGDPVGIEAAHVRWHAADGPDSEDNGVAACALHHAAFDIGAISISPDYVTWVSESFVSTDASDSISSLSSRPLRKPLSGHARPHKTHLDWHHVQVFRTPARA
;
A
#
# COMPACT_ATOMS: atom_id res chain seq x y z
N MET A 1 9.42 -7.99 22.77
CA MET A 1 8.06 -7.46 22.96
C MET A 1 7.06 -8.58 23.15
N ARG A 2 5.95 -8.34 23.87
CA ARG A 2 4.90 -9.35 24.05
C ARG A 2 3.87 -9.25 22.91
N PHE A 3 3.41 -10.40 22.41
CA PHE A 3 2.39 -10.40 21.37
C PHE A 3 1.12 -9.64 21.77
N ALA A 4 0.65 -9.82 23.01
CA ALA A 4 -0.55 -9.14 23.52
C ALA A 4 -0.45 -7.61 23.49
N GLU A 5 0.75 -7.05 23.54
CA GLU A 5 1.00 -5.59 23.47
C GLU A 5 0.93 -5.06 22.03
N VAL A 6 1.38 -5.85 21.05
CA VAL A 6 1.45 -5.45 19.65
C VAL A 6 0.27 -5.94 18.83
N GLU A 7 -0.50 -6.88 19.35
CA GLU A 7 -1.66 -7.47 18.66
C GLU A 7 -2.65 -6.42 18.14
N PRO A 8 -3.06 -5.39 18.92
CA PRO A 8 -4.00 -4.38 18.42
C PRO A 8 -3.46 -3.60 17.23
N VAL A 9 -2.18 -3.24 17.26
CA VAL A 9 -1.52 -2.52 16.16
C VAL A 9 -1.40 -3.40 14.93
N LEU A 10 -1.01 -4.67 15.09
CA LEU A 10 -0.95 -5.63 13.98
C LEU A 10 -2.34 -5.88 13.36
N GLU A 11 -3.37 -5.97 14.19
CA GLU A 11 -4.75 -6.15 13.71
C GLU A 11 -5.22 -4.93 12.93
N GLU A 12 -4.95 -3.72 13.41
CA GLU A 12 -5.26 -2.47 12.72
C GLU A 12 -4.51 -2.35 11.39
N LEU A 13 -3.21 -2.65 11.36
CA LEU A 13 -2.42 -2.66 10.12
C LEU A 13 -2.99 -3.63 9.09
N LEU A 14 -3.33 -4.85 9.50
CA LEU A 14 -3.91 -5.85 8.62
C LEU A 14 -5.30 -5.45 8.11
N MET A 15 -6.13 -4.83 8.95
CA MET A 15 -7.45 -4.32 8.55
C MET A 15 -7.35 -3.16 7.57
N ARG A 16 -6.45 -2.21 7.84
CA ARG A 16 -6.38 -0.97 7.05
C ARG A 16 -5.57 -1.10 5.78
N PHE A 17 -4.49 -1.89 5.79
CA PHE A 17 -3.49 -1.93 4.72
C PHE A 17 -3.26 -3.32 4.15
N GLY A 18 -3.71 -4.36 4.83
CA GLY A 18 -3.63 -5.73 4.33
C GLY A 18 -4.72 -6.04 3.30
N PRO A 19 -4.60 -7.19 2.59
CA PRO A 19 -5.64 -7.65 1.67
C PRO A 19 -6.99 -7.80 2.38
N PRO A 20 -8.12 -7.46 1.73
CA PRO A 20 -9.45 -7.59 2.32
C PRO A 20 -9.74 -9.06 2.67
N ARG A 21 -10.02 -9.33 3.93
CA ARG A 21 -10.32 -10.68 4.43
C ARG A 21 -11.46 -10.64 5.43
N LYS A 22 -12.21 -11.74 5.56
CA LYS A 22 -13.29 -11.87 6.56
C LYS A 22 -12.79 -11.82 7.99
N SER A 23 -11.54 -12.21 8.23
CA SER A 23 -10.90 -12.15 9.54
C SER A 23 -9.40 -11.89 9.37
N HIS A 24 -8.83 -11.13 10.29
CA HIS A 24 -7.41 -10.84 10.36
C HIS A 24 -6.79 -11.64 11.49
N GLY A 25 -5.70 -12.34 11.18
CA GLY A 25 -4.99 -13.17 12.14
C GLY A 25 -3.63 -12.56 12.50
N PRO A 26 -3.56 -11.57 13.42
CA PRO A 26 -2.32 -10.86 13.75
C PRO A 26 -1.22 -11.78 14.29
N HIS A 27 -1.59 -12.96 14.79
CA HIS A 27 -0.65 -13.98 15.24
C HIS A 27 0.13 -14.63 14.08
N PHE A 28 -0.39 -14.63 12.85
CA PHE A 28 0.33 -15.19 11.70
C PHE A 28 1.57 -14.38 11.33
N PRO A 29 1.51 -13.06 11.07
CA PRO A 29 2.73 -12.28 10.84
C PRO A 29 3.73 -12.41 12.00
N PHE A 30 3.28 -12.31 13.24
CA PHE A 30 4.14 -12.44 14.40
C PHE A 30 4.87 -13.80 14.47
N TRP A 31 4.21 -14.88 14.03
CA TRP A 31 4.80 -16.20 13.92
C TRP A 31 5.73 -16.32 12.71
N HIS A 32 5.30 -15.90 11.51
CA HIS A 32 6.02 -16.21 10.28
C HIS A 32 7.27 -15.35 10.07
N LEU A 33 7.41 -14.21 10.72
CA LEU A 33 8.63 -13.40 10.67
C LEU A 33 9.90 -14.16 11.07
N GLN A 34 9.80 -15.24 11.87
CA GLN A 34 10.96 -16.08 12.21
C GLN A 34 11.57 -16.78 10.98
N SER A 35 10.79 -17.04 9.92
CA SER A 35 11.29 -17.68 8.70
C SER A 35 12.26 -16.79 7.90
N ASP A 36 12.25 -15.49 8.17
CA ASP A 36 13.12 -14.53 7.47
C ASP A 36 14.47 -14.33 8.18
N HIS A 37 14.70 -15.06 9.28
CA HIS A 37 15.93 -14.99 10.10
C HIS A 37 16.27 -13.60 10.65
N VAL A 38 15.26 -12.73 10.77
CA VAL A 38 15.38 -11.39 11.38
C VAL A 38 14.62 -11.28 12.70
N TRP A 39 13.86 -12.32 13.04
CA TRP A 39 12.93 -12.35 14.15
C TRP A 39 13.00 -13.68 14.91
N THR A 40 13.04 -13.62 16.24
CA THR A 40 13.03 -14.79 17.11
C THR A 40 11.78 -14.83 17.98
N LEU A 41 11.31 -16.04 18.27
CA LEU A 41 10.26 -16.31 19.25
C LEU A 41 10.84 -17.09 20.41
N ARG A 42 10.43 -16.72 21.61
CA ARG A 42 10.75 -17.50 22.82
C ARG A 42 9.82 -18.70 22.89
N ASP A 43 10.39 -19.89 23.16
CA ASP A 43 9.66 -21.15 23.36
C ASP A 43 8.55 -21.40 22.32
N PRO A 44 8.86 -21.40 21.01
CA PRO A 44 7.86 -21.40 19.94
C PRO A 44 6.91 -22.60 20.00
N GLU A 45 7.32 -23.74 20.58
CA GLU A 45 6.48 -24.93 20.70
C GLU A 45 5.24 -24.68 21.59
N GLN A 46 5.36 -23.81 22.61
CA GLN A 46 4.25 -23.43 23.47
C GLN A 46 3.20 -22.54 22.79
N LEU A 47 3.54 -21.99 21.64
CA LEU A 47 2.69 -21.06 20.87
C LEU A 47 1.81 -21.79 19.84
N LEU A 48 1.98 -23.11 19.73
CA LEU A 48 1.22 -23.93 18.79
C LEU A 48 -0.07 -24.50 19.42
N SER A 49 -1.06 -24.70 18.57
CA SER A 49 -2.25 -25.47 18.89
C SER A 49 -1.93 -26.97 18.92
N LYS A 50 -2.86 -27.79 19.42
CA LYS A 50 -2.76 -29.27 19.36
C LYS A 50 -2.58 -29.81 17.94
N ALA A 51 -3.00 -29.04 16.93
CA ALA A 51 -2.85 -29.40 15.52
C ALA A 51 -1.53 -28.90 14.89
N GLY A 52 -0.61 -28.34 15.68
CA GLY A 52 0.69 -27.84 15.21
C GLY A 52 0.64 -26.50 14.47
N SER A 53 -0.50 -25.77 14.51
CA SER A 53 -0.64 -24.46 13.89
C SER A 53 -0.48 -23.35 14.94
N PRO A 54 0.01 -22.15 14.56
CA PRO A 54 0.08 -20.99 15.43
C PRO A 54 -1.27 -20.71 16.13
N SER A 55 -1.24 -20.56 17.44
CA SER A 55 -2.45 -20.34 18.25
C SER A 55 -2.52 -18.90 18.77
N ARG A 56 -3.54 -18.15 18.36
CA ARG A 56 -3.76 -16.77 18.86
C ARG A 56 -3.88 -16.73 20.38
N ALA A 57 -4.58 -17.68 20.99
CA ALA A 57 -4.77 -17.76 22.42
C ALA A 57 -3.45 -18.04 23.18
N ALA A 58 -2.64 -19.00 22.68
CA ALA A 58 -1.34 -19.31 23.26
C ALA A 58 -0.37 -18.12 23.11
N MET A 59 -0.38 -17.43 21.97
CA MET A 59 0.44 -16.23 21.78
C MET A 59 0.04 -15.08 22.69
N ARG A 60 -1.25 -14.85 22.93
CA ARG A 60 -1.70 -13.85 23.92
C ARG A 60 -1.19 -14.16 25.33
N ALA A 61 -1.16 -15.43 25.68
CA ALA A 61 -0.74 -15.86 27.02
C ALA A 61 0.79 -15.88 27.18
N HIS A 62 1.52 -16.34 26.18
CA HIS A 62 2.94 -16.69 26.30
C HIS A 62 3.83 -16.06 25.21
N GLY A 63 3.26 -15.49 24.13
CA GLY A 63 4.02 -15.01 22.98
C GLY A 63 4.97 -13.87 23.32
N VAL A 64 6.24 -14.12 23.19
CA VAL A 64 7.33 -13.14 23.28
C VAL A 64 8.22 -13.29 22.07
N GLY A 65 8.44 -12.20 21.33
CA GLY A 65 9.31 -12.17 20.18
C GLY A 65 10.11 -10.87 20.11
N GLY A 66 11.11 -10.85 19.26
CA GLY A 66 11.97 -9.69 19.04
C GLY A 66 12.83 -9.87 17.80
N LEU A 67 13.44 -8.79 17.37
CA LEU A 67 14.48 -8.85 16.34
C LEU A 67 15.66 -9.66 16.85
N GLU A 68 16.42 -10.26 15.93
CA GLU A 68 17.71 -10.87 16.27
C GLU A 68 18.57 -9.85 17.01
N PRO A 69 19.31 -10.26 18.08
CA PRO A 69 20.02 -9.33 18.96
C PRO A 69 20.97 -8.38 18.26
N GLU A 70 21.65 -8.85 17.21
CA GLU A 70 22.56 -8.03 16.42
C GLU A 70 21.83 -6.94 15.63
N ILE A 71 20.70 -7.30 15.01
CA ILE A 71 19.84 -6.36 14.26
C ILE A 71 19.23 -5.34 15.23
N GLU A 72 18.70 -5.81 16.36
CA GLU A 72 18.12 -4.94 17.37
C GLU A 72 19.14 -3.91 17.90
N THR A 73 20.38 -4.34 18.14
CA THR A 73 21.46 -3.48 18.60
C THR A 73 21.77 -2.38 17.61
N VAL A 74 21.90 -2.74 16.31
CA VAL A 74 22.19 -1.76 15.26
C VAL A 74 21.04 -0.75 15.13
N LEU A 75 19.79 -1.20 15.06
CA LEU A 75 18.64 -0.32 14.89
C LEU A 75 18.40 0.60 16.10
N LYS A 76 18.76 0.16 17.31
CA LYS A 76 18.66 0.99 18.52
C LYS A 76 19.80 2.01 18.63
N SER A 77 21.00 1.69 18.13
CA SER A 77 22.16 2.56 18.22
C SER A 77 22.28 3.57 17.07
N ASP A 78 21.67 3.27 15.92
CA ASP A 78 21.73 4.11 14.72
C ASP A 78 20.31 4.46 14.23
N SER A 79 19.84 5.64 14.63
CA SER A 79 18.53 6.15 14.20
C SER A 79 18.44 6.40 12.69
N ALA A 80 19.55 6.70 12.02
CA ALA A 80 19.55 6.87 10.56
C ALA A 80 19.37 5.53 9.86
N CYS A 81 19.99 4.46 10.38
CA CYS A 81 19.77 3.11 9.91
C CYS A 81 18.31 2.68 10.10
N LEU A 82 17.72 2.93 11.27
CA LEU A 82 16.30 2.65 11.54
C LEU A 82 15.38 3.36 10.53
N VAL A 83 15.58 4.67 10.33
CA VAL A 83 14.78 5.44 9.37
C VAL A 83 14.95 4.92 7.94
N HIS A 84 16.17 4.52 7.55
CA HIS A 84 16.43 3.96 6.23
C HIS A 84 15.69 2.62 6.04
N VAL A 85 15.82 1.69 6.98
CA VAL A 85 15.15 0.38 6.93
C VAL A 85 13.64 0.54 6.90
N ALA A 86 13.06 1.41 7.75
CA ALA A 86 11.62 1.64 7.76
C ALA A 86 11.12 2.20 6.43
N ARG A 87 11.86 3.12 5.80
CA ARG A 87 11.53 3.66 4.48
C ARG A 87 11.63 2.61 3.38
N GLU A 88 12.68 1.80 3.36
CA GLU A 88 12.84 0.70 2.40
C GLU A 88 11.68 -0.30 2.52
N LEU A 89 11.26 -0.64 3.74
CA LEU A 89 10.10 -1.51 3.96
C LEU A 89 8.81 -0.90 3.41
N LEU A 90 8.59 0.40 3.62
CA LEU A 90 7.42 1.10 3.08
C LEU A 90 7.47 1.19 1.56
N ASP A 91 8.59 1.65 1.00
CA ASP A 91 8.75 1.87 -0.46
C ASP A 91 8.63 0.55 -1.25
N ARG A 92 9.07 -0.57 -0.66
CA ARG A 92 9.01 -1.89 -1.30
C ARG A 92 7.67 -2.60 -1.18
N ASN A 93 6.84 -2.25 -0.21
CA ASN A 93 5.63 -3.01 0.09
C ASN A 93 4.33 -2.22 -0.08
N PHE A 94 4.39 -0.88 -0.10
CA PHE A 94 3.20 -0.05 -0.13
C PHE A 94 3.32 1.14 -1.08
N PRO A 95 2.23 1.57 -1.72
CA PRO A 95 2.19 2.85 -2.43
C PRO A 95 2.50 4.03 -1.49
N PRO A 96 3.19 5.08 -1.96
CA PRO A 96 3.51 6.25 -1.13
C PRO A 96 2.30 6.96 -0.51
N SER A 97 1.13 6.86 -1.12
CA SER A 97 -0.14 7.37 -0.59
C SER A 97 -0.53 6.76 0.76
N MET A 98 -0.03 5.56 1.09
CA MET A 98 -0.30 4.86 2.35
C MET A 98 0.75 5.11 3.44
N HIS A 99 1.95 5.57 3.09
CA HIS A 99 3.08 5.61 4.02
C HIS A 99 2.80 6.42 5.29
N ALA A 100 2.22 7.62 5.15
CA ALA A 100 1.91 8.47 6.29
C ALA A 100 0.91 7.79 7.26
N ALA A 101 -0.13 7.17 6.71
CA ALA A 101 -1.14 6.49 7.51
C ALA A 101 -0.61 5.22 8.21
N ILE A 102 0.32 4.48 7.58
CA ILE A 102 1.00 3.33 8.21
C ILE A 102 1.88 3.81 9.36
N LEU A 103 2.68 4.86 9.14
CA LEU A 103 3.55 5.43 10.16
C LEU A 103 2.76 5.94 11.37
N ASP A 104 1.61 6.55 11.13
CA ASP A 104 0.70 7.04 12.19
C ASP A 104 0.20 5.87 13.06
N VAL A 105 -0.21 4.76 12.45
CA VAL A 105 -0.69 3.57 13.19
C VAL A 105 0.40 2.95 14.06
N VAL A 106 1.65 2.92 13.60
CA VAL A 106 2.76 2.36 14.39
C VAL A 106 3.39 3.38 15.35
N GLY A 107 2.93 4.63 15.31
CA GLY A 107 3.46 5.71 16.14
C GLY A 107 4.92 6.06 15.82
N LEU A 108 5.34 5.89 14.56
CA LEU A 108 6.71 6.14 14.15
C LEU A 108 6.81 7.44 13.34
N ASP A 109 7.46 8.45 13.92
CA ASP A 109 7.79 9.68 13.21
C ASP A 109 9.16 9.53 12.51
N LEU A 110 9.13 9.37 11.21
CA LEU A 110 10.35 9.35 10.40
C LEU A 110 10.76 10.78 10.08
N ALA A 111 11.86 11.24 10.66
CA ALA A 111 12.44 12.55 10.36
C ALA A 111 12.49 12.83 8.85
N PRO A 112 12.28 14.08 8.41
CA PRO A 112 12.37 14.46 7.00
C PRO A 112 13.68 13.95 6.36
N VAL A 113 13.63 13.55 5.09
CA VAL A 113 14.83 13.06 4.34
C VAL A 113 15.96 14.08 4.40
N THR A 114 15.64 15.36 4.52
CA THR A 114 16.61 16.46 4.66
C THR A 114 17.44 16.39 5.94
N ALA A 115 16.95 15.74 6.98
CA ALA A 115 17.65 15.55 8.25
C ALA A 115 18.57 14.31 8.26
N LEU A 116 18.52 13.47 7.22
CA LEU A 116 19.34 12.27 7.11
C LEU A 116 20.75 12.60 6.57
N PRO A 117 21.78 11.82 6.96
CA PRO A 117 23.12 11.92 6.35
C PRO A 117 23.06 11.79 4.82
N ASN A 118 23.96 12.49 4.11
CA ASN A 118 23.95 12.53 2.63
C ASN A 118 23.93 11.15 1.97
N ARG A 119 24.67 10.17 2.49
CA ARG A 119 24.67 8.79 1.98
C ARG A 119 23.28 8.15 2.03
N VAL A 120 22.58 8.29 3.15
CA VAL A 120 21.23 7.74 3.34
C VAL A 120 20.23 8.49 2.46
N ARG A 121 20.38 9.83 2.34
CA ARG A 121 19.56 10.66 1.45
C ARG A 121 19.67 10.24 -0.02
N GLU A 122 20.87 9.93 -0.50
CA GLU A 122 21.09 9.46 -1.87
C GLU A 122 20.43 8.09 -2.11
N THR A 123 20.56 7.16 -1.17
CA THR A 123 19.96 5.82 -1.27
C THR A 123 18.43 5.92 -1.26
N VAL A 124 17.84 6.68 -0.33
CA VAL A 124 16.39 6.94 -0.29
C VAL A 124 15.89 7.65 -1.55
N ARG A 125 16.69 8.57 -2.13
CA ARG A 125 16.36 9.24 -3.39
C ARG A 125 16.38 8.27 -4.58
N ARG A 126 17.34 7.33 -4.63
CA ARG A 126 17.42 6.29 -5.68
C ARG A 126 16.28 5.29 -5.57
N SER A 127 15.91 4.88 -4.37
CA SER A 127 14.78 3.99 -4.10
C SER A 127 13.42 4.59 -4.56
N ARG A 128 13.30 5.92 -4.55
CA ARG A 128 12.10 6.64 -5.01
C ARG A 128 12.02 6.87 -6.52
N VAL A 129 13.04 6.51 -7.29
CA VAL A 129 13.01 6.69 -8.75
C VAL A 129 12.12 5.60 -9.35
N ARG A 130 10.81 5.84 -9.33
CA ARG A 130 9.87 5.21 -10.25
C ARG A 130 10.32 5.53 -11.66
N ASP A 131 10.09 4.63 -12.59
CA ASP A 131 10.48 4.87 -13.98
C ASP A 131 9.82 6.17 -14.50
N PRO A 132 10.60 7.22 -14.78
CA PRO A 132 10.04 8.46 -15.30
C PRO A 132 9.32 8.27 -16.65
N GLU A 133 9.68 7.23 -17.41
CA GLU A 133 9.08 6.89 -18.69
C GLU A 133 7.66 6.35 -18.50
N PHE A 134 7.43 5.49 -17.50
CA PHE A 134 6.08 5.04 -17.15
C PHE A 134 5.16 6.23 -16.85
N ARG A 135 5.60 7.16 -15.99
CA ARG A 135 4.80 8.35 -15.68
C ARG A 135 4.52 9.19 -16.93
N ARG A 136 5.53 9.46 -17.76
CA ARG A 136 5.36 10.24 -19.00
C ARG A 136 4.41 9.55 -19.96
N LEU A 137 4.53 8.24 -20.11
CA LEU A 137 3.67 7.43 -20.97
C LEU A 137 2.21 7.52 -20.52
N ILE A 138 1.92 7.21 -19.24
CA ILE A 138 0.56 7.21 -18.72
C ILE A 138 -0.07 8.61 -18.80
N LEU A 139 0.63 9.65 -18.41
CA LEU A 139 0.10 11.02 -18.51
C LEU A 139 -0.19 11.43 -19.95
N ARG A 140 0.66 11.04 -20.88
CA ARG A 140 0.47 11.33 -22.32
C ARG A 140 -0.75 10.61 -22.88
N ILE A 141 -0.88 9.29 -22.65
CA ILE A 141 -1.99 8.51 -23.25
C ILE A 141 -3.36 8.83 -22.65
N TYR A 142 -3.40 9.40 -21.44
CA TYR A 142 -4.62 9.92 -20.83
C TYR A 142 -4.77 11.45 -20.96
N GLU A 143 -3.91 12.12 -21.77
CA GLU A 143 -3.97 13.57 -22.03
C GLU A 143 -3.94 14.41 -20.73
N CYS A 144 -3.14 14.00 -19.73
CA CYS A 144 -3.09 14.62 -18.40
C CYS A 144 -4.47 14.78 -17.75
N ARG A 145 -5.36 13.80 -17.94
CA ARG A 145 -6.70 13.79 -17.34
C ARG A 145 -6.93 12.55 -16.50
N CYS A 146 -7.58 12.73 -15.36
CA CYS A 146 -7.98 11.65 -14.50
C CYS A 146 -8.92 10.67 -15.22
N ALA A 147 -8.59 9.37 -15.21
CA ALA A 147 -9.40 8.34 -15.83
C ALA A 147 -10.77 8.16 -15.15
N PHE A 148 -10.88 8.47 -13.86
CA PHE A 148 -12.10 8.33 -13.07
C PHE A 148 -13.06 9.51 -13.24
N CYS A 149 -12.59 10.75 -13.02
CA CYS A 149 -13.48 11.92 -13.02
C CYS A 149 -13.32 12.82 -14.27
N GLY A 150 -12.28 12.63 -15.06
CA GLY A 150 -12.01 13.45 -16.24
C GLY A 150 -11.34 14.79 -15.93
N GLN A 151 -11.13 15.15 -14.66
CA GLN A 151 -10.42 16.38 -14.31
C GLN A 151 -8.98 16.34 -14.81
N GLY A 152 -8.47 17.48 -15.18
CA GLY A 152 -7.09 17.66 -15.62
C GLY A 152 -6.79 19.14 -15.86
N GLY A 153 -5.51 19.46 -15.83
CA GLY A 153 -5.03 20.80 -16.10
C GLY A 153 -3.52 20.81 -16.17
N THR A 154 -2.98 21.77 -16.87
CA THR A 154 -1.54 21.96 -17.02
C THR A 154 -1.18 23.43 -16.78
N ILE A 155 0.03 23.66 -16.29
CA ILE A 155 0.65 24.98 -16.28
C ILE A 155 2.01 24.87 -16.96
N GLY A 156 2.23 25.68 -18.00
CA GLY A 156 3.47 25.58 -18.78
C GLY A 156 3.72 24.22 -19.44
N GLY A 157 2.65 23.40 -19.62
CA GLY A 157 2.76 22.02 -20.13
C GLY A 157 2.88 20.96 -19.03
N ASP A 158 3.18 21.33 -17.80
CA ASP A 158 3.26 20.39 -16.67
C ASP A 158 1.88 20.10 -16.09
N PRO A 159 1.50 18.81 -15.89
CA PRO A 159 0.21 18.44 -15.34
C PRO A 159 0.10 18.83 -13.86
N VAL A 160 -1.04 19.41 -13.48
CA VAL A 160 -1.34 19.81 -12.11
C VAL A 160 -2.24 18.78 -11.45
N GLY A 161 -1.73 18.13 -10.38
CA GLY A 161 -2.51 17.20 -9.56
C GLY A 161 -2.93 15.92 -10.28
N ILE A 162 -2.28 15.55 -11.41
CA ILE A 162 -2.49 14.29 -12.12
C ILE A 162 -1.23 13.44 -12.02
N GLU A 163 -1.41 12.18 -11.66
CA GLU A 163 -0.37 11.21 -11.39
C GLU A 163 -0.60 9.93 -12.21
N ALA A 164 0.46 9.16 -12.43
CA ALA A 164 0.38 7.81 -12.98
C ALA A 164 0.21 6.82 -11.82
N ALA A 165 -0.94 6.16 -11.78
CA ALA A 165 -1.26 5.13 -10.81
C ALA A 165 -1.01 3.75 -11.43
N HIS A 166 -0.31 2.87 -10.71
CA HIS A 166 -0.23 1.46 -11.06
C HIS A 166 -1.52 0.75 -10.63
N VAL A 167 -2.08 -0.08 -11.49
CA VAL A 167 -3.24 -0.93 -11.15
C VAL A 167 -2.81 -2.07 -10.24
N ARG A 168 -1.82 -2.85 -10.64
CA ARG A 168 -1.08 -3.71 -9.74
C ARG A 168 0.13 -2.94 -9.24
N TRP A 169 0.23 -2.77 -7.93
CA TRP A 169 1.28 -1.97 -7.33
C TRP A 169 2.67 -2.40 -7.78
N HIS A 170 3.54 -1.45 -8.04
CA HIS A 170 4.96 -1.71 -8.31
C HIS A 170 5.61 -2.51 -7.17
N ALA A 171 5.23 -2.22 -5.92
CA ALA A 171 5.64 -2.94 -4.71
C ALA A 171 5.18 -4.42 -4.67
N ALA A 172 4.25 -4.80 -5.54
CA ALA A 172 3.77 -6.17 -5.71
C ALA A 172 4.13 -6.73 -7.09
N ASP A 173 5.31 -6.35 -7.62
CA ASP A 173 5.83 -6.74 -8.94
C ASP A 173 4.91 -6.34 -10.11
N GLY A 174 4.18 -5.24 -9.96
CA GLY A 174 3.43 -4.63 -11.06
C GLY A 174 4.38 -3.98 -12.07
N PRO A 175 4.28 -4.31 -13.37
CA PRO A 175 5.18 -3.79 -14.39
C PRO A 175 4.95 -2.30 -14.66
N ASP A 176 6.01 -1.61 -15.08
CA ASP A 176 5.98 -0.23 -15.58
C ASP A 176 5.55 -0.20 -17.05
N SER A 177 4.34 -0.71 -17.34
CA SER A 177 3.76 -0.82 -18.70
C SER A 177 2.41 -0.12 -18.78
N GLU A 178 2.03 0.26 -20.02
CA GLU A 178 0.77 1.00 -20.25
C GLU A 178 -0.47 0.22 -19.81
N ASP A 179 -0.44 -1.09 -19.92
CA ASP A 179 -1.53 -1.98 -19.51
C ASP A 179 -1.60 -2.24 -18.00
N ASN A 180 -0.68 -1.65 -17.24
CA ASN A 180 -0.71 -1.62 -15.77
C ASN A 180 -0.87 -0.20 -15.21
N GLY A 181 -1.22 0.78 -16.03
CA GLY A 181 -1.28 2.17 -15.61
C GLY A 181 -2.59 2.88 -15.92
N VAL A 182 -2.97 3.81 -15.05
CA VAL A 182 -4.04 4.78 -15.29
C VAL A 182 -3.61 6.16 -14.81
N ALA A 183 -4.06 7.22 -15.48
CA ALA A 183 -3.90 8.56 -14.95
C ALA A 183 -5.00 8.84 -13.92
N ALA A 184 -4.62 9.33 -12.75
CA ALA A 184 -5.56 9.67 -11.69
C ALA A 184 -5.21 11.03 -11.07
N CYS A 185 -6.21 11.80 -10.67
CA CYS A 185 -5.93 12.96 -9.81
C CYS A 185 -5.54 12.48 -8.40
N ALA A 186 -4.86 13.30 -7.64
CA ALA A 186 -4.31 12.94 -6.33
C ALA A 186 -5.37 12.31 -5.39
N LEU A 187 -6.61 12.83 -5.40
CA LEU A 187 -7.71 12.26 -4.60
C LEU A 187 -8.06 10.84 -5.05
N HIS A 188 -8.27 10.64 -6.36
CA HIS A 188 -8.69 9.33 -6.88
C HIS A 188 -7.55 8.33 -6.90
N HIS A 189 -6.29 8.77 -7.01
CA HIS A 189 -5.12 7.92 -6.83
C HIS A 189 -5.07 7.37 -5.39
N ALA A 190 -5.17 8.26 -4.39
CA ALA A 190 -5.21 7.83 -3.00
C ALA A 190 -6.40 6.89 -2.70
N ALA A 191 -7.60 7.21 -3.22
CA ALA A 191 -8.78 6.36 -3.05
C ALA A 191 -8.63 4.99 -3.72
N PHE A 192 -7.95 4.92 -4.87
CA PHE A 192 -7.64 3.69 -5.58
C PHE A 192 -6.63 2.83 -4.81
N ASP A 193 -5.53 3.42 -4.35
CA ASP A 193 -4.49 2.73 -3.59
C ASP A 193 -5.03 2.08 -2.29
N ILE A 194 -5.95 2.75 -1.58
CA ILE A 194 -6.53 2.20 -0.33
C ILE A 194 -7.77 1.31 -0.57
N GLY A 195 -8.19 1.15 -1.83
CA GLY A 195 -9.30 0.30 -2.22
C GLY A 195 -10.69 0.87 -1.96
N ALA A 196 -10.82 2.18 -1.77
CA ALA A 196 -12.12 2.84 -1.74
C ALA A 196 -12.80 2.82 -3.12
N ILE A 197 -12.01 2.86 -4.20
CA ILE A 197 -12.48 2.67 -5.58
C ILE A 197 -11.67 1.58 -6.28
N SER A 198 -12.25 1.01 -7.34
CA SER A 198 -11.58 0.07 -8.24
C SER A 198 -12.13 0.20 -9.66
N ILE A 199 -11.56 -0.57 -10.58
CA ILE A 199 -11.97 -0.64 -11.99
C ILE A 199 -12.54 -2.03 -12.25
N SER A 200 -13.81 -2.11 -12.65
CA SER A 200 -14.45 -3.39 -12.99
C SER A 200 -13.85 -4.05 -14.25
N PRO A 201 -14.11 -5.34 -14.48
CA PRO A 201 -13.74 -6.00 -15.74
C PRO A 201 -14.33 -5.34 -16.99
N ASP A 202 -15.47 -4.64 -16.86
CA ASP A 202 -16.13 -3.89 -17.94
C ASP A 202 -15.66 -2.44 -18.02
N TYR A 203 -14.64 -2.08 -17.25
CA TYR A 203 -14.07 -0.74 -17.18
C TYR A 203 -15.06 0.34 -16.73
N VAL A 204 -15.87 0.04 -15.74
CA VAL A 204 -16.56 1.05 -14.95
C VAL A 204 -15.94 1.18 -13.57
N THR A 205 -16.12 2.32 -12.94
CA THR A 205 -15.58 2.54 -11.59
C THR A 205 -16.48 1.83 -10.58
N TRP A 206 -15.87 0.99 -9.74
CA TRP A 206 -16.50 0.46 -8.54
C TRP A 206 -16.15 1.35 -7.34
N VAL A 207 -17.13 1.61 -6.51
CA VAL A 207 -16.95 2.29 -5.22
C VAL A 207 -17.29 1.31 -4.11
N SER A 208 -16.45 1.21 -3.11
CA SER A 208 -16.65 0.33 -1.95
C SER A 208 -17.85 0.79 -1.12
N GLU A 209 -18.66 -0.15 -0.66
CA GLU A 209 -19.71 0.15 0.35
C GLU A 209 -19.14 0.65 1.68
N SER A 210 -17.88 0.22 2.00
CA SER A 210 -17.19 0.67 3.20
C SER A 210 -16.71 2.13 3.14
N PHE A 211 -16.75 2.77 1.95
CA PHE A 211 -16.39 4.18 1.84
C PHE A 211 -17.50 5.05 2.39
N VAL A 212 -17.19 5.90 3.35
CA VAL A 212 -18.11 6.90 3.92
C VAL A 212 -17.57 8.28 3.57
N SER A 213 -18.35 9.04 2.80
CA SER A 213 -18.00 10.43 2.48
C SER A 213 -18.31 11.34 3.67
N THR A 214 -17.40 12.25 3.93
CA THR A 214 -17.58 13.37 4.85
C THR A 214 -17.82 14.69 4.11
N ASP A 215 -17.78 14.66 2.77
CA ASP A 215 -17.94 15.81 1.90
C ASP A 215 -19.34 15.84 1.30
N ALA A 216 -19.97 17.02 1.32
CA ALA A 216 -21.30 17.24 0.72
C ALA A 216 -21.30 17.03 -0.82
N SER A 217 -20.15 17.22 -1.48
CA SER A 217 -20.03 16.98 -2.93
C SER A 217 -19.95 15.50 -3.30
N ASP A 218 -19.56 14.67 -2.34
CA ASP A 218 -19.36 13.21 -2.49
C ASP A 218 -18.73 12.79 -3.82
N SER A 219 -17.61 13.40 -4.14
CA SER A 219 -16.93 13.25 -5.43
C SER A 219 -16.50 11.82 -5.73
N ILE A 220 -16.32 10.97 -4.70
CA ILE A 220 -15.98 9.55 -4.86
C ILE A 220 -17.22 8.69 -5.08
N SER A 221 -18.28 8.83 -4.26
CA SER A 221 -19.50 8.02 -4.44
C SER A 221 -20.18 8.28 -5.78
N SER A 222 -20.07 9.50 -6.30
CA SER A 222 -20.59 9.88 -7.63
C SER A 222 -19.90 9.16 -8.81
N LEU A 223 -18.80 8.43 -8.54
CA LEU A 223 -18.11 7.63 -9.55
C LEU A 223 -18.71 6.23 -9.72
N SER A 224 -19.62 5.78 -8.82
CA SER A 224 -20.20 4.44 -8.90
C SER A 224 -20.81 4.19 -10.27
N SER A 225 -20.42 3.06 -10.86
CA SER A 225 -20.83 2.64 -12.22
C SER A 225 -20.45 3.61 -13.36
N ARG A 226 -19.66 4.64 -13.09
CA ARG A 226 -19.21 5.58 -14.11
C ARG A 226 -18.16 4.91 -15.01
N PRO A 227 -18.32 5.01 -16.36
CA PRO A 227 -17.31 4.48 -17.28
C PRO A 227 -15.94 5.14 -17.10
N LEU A 228 -14.91 4.32 -17.06
CA LEU A 228 -13.53 4.79 -17.03
C LEU A 228 -13.17 5.46 -18.33
N ARG A 229 -12.50 6.62 -18.28
CA ARG A 229 -11.93 7.26 -19.48
C ARG A 229 -10.96 6.30 -20.15
N LYS A 230 -11.08 6.17 -21.47
CA LYS A 230 -10.16 5.38 -22.31
C LYS A 230 -8.85 6.16 -22.53
N PRO A 231 -7.72 5.48 -22.64
CA PRO A 231 -6.51 6.08 -23.18
C PRO A 231 -6.72 6.46 -24.66
N LEU A 232 -5.79 7.21 -25.23
CA LEU A 232 -5.76 7.54 -26.67
C LEU A 232 -5.83 6.27 -27.51
N SER A 233 -6.40 6.41 -28.73
CA SER A 233 -6.51 5.30 -29.68
C SER A 233 -5.13 4.69 -29.99
N GLY A 234 -5.07 3.36 -30.06
CA GLY A 234 -3.84 2.60 -30.28
C GLY A 234 -3.06 2.25 -29.00
N HIS A 235 -3.52 2.70 -27.83
CA HIS A 235 -2.93 2.37 -26.53
C HIS A 235 -3.76 1.37 -25.74
N ALA A 236 -3.09 0.52 -24.94
CA ALA A 236 -3.74 -0.49 -24.14
C ALA A 236 -4.53 0.11 -22.97
N ARG A 237 -5.64 -0.53 -22.63
CA ARG A 237 -6.34 -0.31 -21.35
C ARG A 237 -5.71 -1.21 -20.29
N PRO A 238 -5.92 -0.97 -19.00
CA PRO A 238 -5.46 -1.85 -17.95
C PRO A 238 -5.82 -3.30 -18.21
N HIS A 239 -4.84 -4.18 -18.15
CA HIS A 239 -5.03 -5.60 -18.44
C HIS A 239 -5.81 -6.28 -17.31
N LYS A 240 -6.63 -7.26 -17.67
CA LYS A 240 -7.52 -7.95 -16.73
C LYS A 240 -6.78 -8.56 -15.54
N THR A 241 -5.60 -9.12 -15.74
CA THR A 241 -4.79 -9.69 -14.64
C THR A 241 -4.42 -8.67 -13.57
N HIS A 242 -4.19 -7.42 -13.94
CA HIS A 242 -3.89 -6.33 -12.99
C HIS A 242 -5.16 -5.87 -12.28
N LEU A 243 -6.28 -5.81 -13.00
CA LEU A 243 -7.60 -5.51 -12.40
C LEU A 243 -7.98 -6.59 -11.37
N ASP A 244 -7.85 -7.88 -11.72
CA ASP A 244 -8.14 -9.00 -10.84
C ASP A 244 -7.26 -8.97 -9.58
N TRP A 245 -5.97 -8.64 -9.75
CA TRP A 245 -5.07 -8.46 -8.62
C TRP A 245 -5.54 -7.34 -7.69
N HIS A 246 -5.90 -6.18 -8.24
CA HIS A 246 -6.39 -5.04 -7.45
C HIS A 246 -7.71 -5.37 -6.72
N HIS A 247 -8.61 -6.11 -7.36
CA HIS A 247 -9.85 -6.56 -6.74
C HIS A 247 -9.61 -7.47 -5.52
N VAL A 248 -8.65 -8.38 -5.63
CA VAL A 248 -8.40 -9.38 -4.59
C VAL A 248 -7.53 -8.83 -3.47
N GLN A 249 -6.57 -7.97 -3.79
CA GLN A 249 -5.54 -7.53 -2.84
C GLN A 249 -5.82 -6.16 -2.22
N VAL A 250 -6.58 -5.30 -2.92
CA VAL A 250 -6.71 -3.89 -2.52
C VAL A 250 -8.17 -3.50 -2.30
N PHE A 251 -9.07 -3.78 -3.26
CA PHE A 251 -10.44 -3.25 -3.24
C PHE A 251 -11.25 -3.74 -2.03
N ARG A 252 -11.88 -2.82 -1.32
CA ARG A 252 -12.74 -3.09 -0.14
C ARG A 252 -14.13 -3.50 -0.60
N THR A 253 -14.34 -4.80 -0.75
CA THR A 253 -15.63 -5.38 -1.16
C THR A 253 -16.68 -5.29 -0.06
N PRO A 254 -18.01 -5.27 -0.41
CA PRO A 254 -18.55 -5.27 -1.77
C PRO A 254 -18.53 -3.89 -2.43
N ALA A 255 -18.72 -3.87 -3.74
CA ALA A 255 -18.97 -2.64 -4.49
C ALA A 255 -20.41 -2.16 -4.27
N ARG A 256 -20.60 -0.85 -4.25
CA ARG A 256 -21.95 -0.25 -4.26
C ARG A 256 -22.70 -0.65 -5.53
N ALA A 257 -23.97 -0.92 -5.38
CA ALA A 257 -24.90 -1.21 -6.47
C ALA A 257 -25.13 0.03 -7.36
#